data_f5fac2c9186d294d8602363e563affde
#
_entry.id   f5fac2c9186d294d8602363e563affde
#
_cell.length_a   1.000
_cell.length_b   1.000
_cell.length_c   1.000
_cell.angle_alpha   90.00
_cell.angle_beta   90.00
_cell.angle_gamma   90.00
#
_symmetry.space_group_name_H-M   'P 1'
#
loop_
_entity.id
_entity.type
_entity.pdbx_description
1 polymer ?
#
loop_
_entity_poly.entity_id
_entity_poly.type
_entity_poly.pdbx_seq_one_letter_code
_entity_poly.pdbx_strand_id
1 'polypeptide(L)'
;MPRPFRAVLRLFVIGALTASVSAQPQPSIILATTTSTQDSGLLDLLVPRFEKESGIAVKVIAIGSGAALRMAARGDADVVLTHAPAAERPYVESGDLIDGRAVMHNDFVIVGPPADPARLRESATPADAMRAIAARAVFISRGDESGTHARELALWKAAGIAPRSLAKREETGQGMGATLNVADQKRAYTLTDRGTYLSLRDHLGLVMLFKDDAGLLNAYHVYAVNPGRHPRIRIAEARAFIDFLVSAPVQRAIAAFKRDEYGESLFIPDALPQAPER
;
A
#
# COMPACT_ATOMS: atom_id res chain seq x y z
N MET A 1 -2.18 -13.96 -97.82
CA MET A 1 -1.35 -14.36 -96.70
C MET A 1 -1.48 -13.28 -95.64
N PRO A 2 -2.22 -13.49 -94.54
CA PRO A 2 -2.34 -12.50 -93.48
C PRO A 2 -1.25 -12.67 -92.40
N ARG A 3 -0.70 -11.54 -91.93
CA ARG A 3 0.33 -11.45 -90.90
C ARG A 3 -0.32 -11.58 -89.51
N PRO A 4 0.29 -12.22 -88.50
CA PRO A 4 -0.27 -12.34 -87.19
C PRO A 4 0.04 -11.10 -86.32
N PHE A 5 -1.01 -10.59 -85.66
CA PHE A 5 -0.93 -9.57 -84.66
C PHE A 5 -0.32 -10.17 -83.36
N ARG A 6 0.80 -9.61 -82.90
CA ARG A 6 1.35 -9.93 -81.59
C ARG A 6 0.74 -8.97 -80.54
N ALA A 7 -0.13 -9.52 -79.68
CA ALA A 7 -0.64 -8.81 -78.50
C ALA A 7 0.46 -8.86 -77.42
N VAL A 8 0.92 -7.68 -77.02
CA VAL A 8 1.84 -7.49 -75.84
C VAL A 8 0.98 -7.31 -74.58
N LEU A 9 0.94 -8.36 -73.77
CA LEU A 9 0.33 -8.36 -72.44
C LEU A 9 1.23 -7.60 -71.45
N ARG A 10 0.88 -6.38 -71.06
CA ARG A 10 1.58 -5.66 -70.02
C ARG A 10 1.04 -6.11 -68.66
N LEU A 11 1.85 -6.85 -67.92
CA LEU A 11 1.61 -7.28 -66.54
C LEU A 11 1.87 -6.08 -65.60
N PHE A 12 0.83 -5.51 -65.07
CA PHE A 12 0.94 -4.52 -64.00
C PHE A 12 1.11 -5.25 -62.67
N VAL A 13 2.35 -5.24 -62.12
CA VAL A 13 2.63 -5.72 -60.74
C VAL A 13 2.29 -4.57 -59.81
N ILE A 14 1.14 -4.65 -59.14
CA ILE A 14 0.77 -3.76 -58.04
C ILE A 14 1.52 -4.26 -56.80
N GLY A 15 2.65 -3.61 -56.50
CA GLY A 15 3.37 -3.85 -55.24
C GLY A 15 2.55 -3.28 -54.06
N ALA A 16 1.91 -4.18 -53.29
CA ALA A 16 1.31 -3.82 -52.03
C ALA A 16 2.42 -3.49 -51.01
N LEU A 17 2.65 -2.23 -50.75
CA LEU A 17 3.47 -1.78 -49.59
C LEU A 17 2.72 -2.13 -48.30
N THR A 18 3.05 -3.24 -47.68
CA THR A 18 2.64 -3.56 -46.30
C THR A 18 3.49 -2.70 -45.37
N ALA A 19 2.96 -1.59 -44.94
CA ALA A 19 3.53 -0.80 -43.86
C ALA A 19 3.48 -1.67 -42.58
N SER A 20 4.62 -2.24 -42.22
CA SER A 20 4.80 -2.88 -40.90
C SER A 20 4.70 -1.79 -39.84
N VAL A 21 3.55 -1.70 -39.17
CA VAL A 21 3.39 -0.87 -37.96
C VAL A 21 4.24 -1.56 -36.89
N SER A 22 5.45 -1.05 -36.69
CA SER A 22 6.24 -1.44 -35.52
C SER A 22 5.49 -0.98 -34.28
N ALA A 23 4.85 -1.91 -33.57
CA ALA A 23 4.29 -1.63 -32.26
C ALA A 23 5.44 -1.16 -31.35
N GLN A 24 5.43 0.12 -30.99
CA GLN A 24 6.38 0.61 -29.98
C GLN A 24 6.10 -0.12 -28.68
N PRO A 25 7.12 -0.55 -27.95
CA PRO A 25 6.91 -1.18 -26.63
C PRO A 25 6.12 -0.22 -25.75
N GLN A 26 5.03 -0.71 -25.17
CA GLN A 26 4.20 0.07 -24.26
C GLN A 26 5.05 0.61 -23.11
N PRO A 27 5.00 1.92 -22.81
CA PRO A 27 5.72 2.46 -21.67
C PRO A 27 5.26 1.76 -20.39
N SER A 28 6.17 1.51 -19.48
CA SER A 28 5.84 0.79 -18.24
C SER A 28 6.67 1.31 -17.08
N ILE A 29 6.14 1.22 -15.87
CA ILE A 29 6.84 1.52 -14.62
C ILE A 29 6.82 0.32 -13.68
N ILE A 30 7.78 0.29 -12.76
CA ILE A 30 7.81 -0.65 -11.64
C ILE A 30 7.38 0.12 -10.38
N LEU A 31 6.26 -0.30 -9.79
CA LEU A 31 5.77 0.19 -8.50
C LEU A 31 6.19 -0.77 -7.39
N ALA A 32 7.12 -0.37 -6.52
CA ALA A 32 7.39 -1.08 -5.29
C ALA A 32 6.42 -0.62 -4.20
N THR A 33 5.76 -1.56 -3.53
CA THR A 33 4.78 -1.26 -2.48
C THR A 33 4.77 -2.34 -1.40
N THR A 34 3.79 -2.27 -0.49
CA THR A 34 3.68 -3.23 0.62
C THR A 34 2.64 -4.32 0.35
N THR A 35 2.85 -5.49 0.95
CA THR A 35 1.88 -6.59 0.89
C THR A 35 0.52 -6.16 1.41
N SER A 36 0.45 -5.39 2.50
CA SER A 36 -0.82 -4.88 3.03
C SER A 36 -1.53 -3.93 2.07
N THR A 37 -0.79 -3.10 1.30
CA THR A 37 -1.39 -2.26 0.25
C THR A 37 -1.98 -3.12 -0.86
N GLN A 38 -1.27 -4.16 -1.31
CA GLN A 38 -1.77 -5.10 -2.32
C GLN A 38 -2.98 -5.88 -1.80
N ASP A 39 -2.87 -6.44 -0.59
CA ASP A 39 -3.91 -7.29 0.02
C ASP A 39 -5.21 -6.52 0.29
N SER A 40 -5.16 -5.19 0.44
CA SER A 40 -6.36 -4.36 0.58
C SER A 40 -7.25 -4.41 -0.67
N GLY A 41 -6.69 -4.73 -1.85
CA GLY A 41 -7.36 -4.71 -3.14
C GLY A 41 -7.46 -3.31 -3.77
N LEU A 42 -6.93 -2.26 -3.13
CA LEU A 42 -7.00 -0.89 -3.68
C LEU A 42 -6.25 -0.77 -5.01
N LEU A 43 -5.10 -1.43 -5.14
CA LEU A 43 -4.31 -1.41 -6.38
C LEU A 43 -5.01 -2.14 -7.52
N ASP A 44 -5.85 -3.14 -7.24
CA ASP A 44 -6.64 -3.84 -8.26
C ASP A 44 -7.72 -2.93 -8.87
N LEU A 45 -8.11 -1.87 -8.15
CA LEU A 45 -8.98 -0.81 -8.66
C LEU A 45 -8.18 0.28 -9.40
N LEU A 46 -7.07 0.75 -8.82
CA LEU A 46 -6.37 1.95 -9.30
C LEU A 46 -5.41 1.67 -10.46
N VAL A 47 -4.71 0.54 -10.46
CA VAL A 47 -3.72 0.23 -11.49
C VAL A 47 -4.37 0.06 -12.87
N PRO A 48 -5.41 -0.78 -13.06
CA PRO A 48 -6.06 -0.91 -14.37
C PRO A 48 -6.66 0.42 -14.87
N ARG A 49 -7.13 1.25 -13.95
CA ARG A 49 -7.65 2.58 -14.30
C ARG A 49 -6.55 3.48 -14.82
N PHE A 50 -5.40 3.54 -14.14
CA PHE A 50 -4.24 4.31 -14.61
C PHE A 50 -3.75 3.82 -15.97
N GLU A 51 -3.58 2.51 -16.13
CA GLU A 51 -3.12 1.90 -17.39
C GLU A 51 -4.05 2.25 -18.57
N LYS A 52 -5.37 2.22 -18.32
CA LYS A 52 -6.38 2.60 -19.32
C LYS A 52 -6.33 4.09 -19.68
N GLU A 53 -6.16 4.96 -18.68
CA GLU A 53 -6.17 6.42 -18.86
C GLU A 53 -4.87 6.94 -19.49
N SER A 54 -3.72 6.35 -19.13
CA SER A 54 -2.39 6.83 -19.52
C SER A 54 -1.72 6.05 -20.65
N GLY A 55 -2.12 4.80 -20.87
CA GLY A 55 -1.41 3.87 -21.74
C GLY A 55 -0.08 3.36 -21.18
N ILE A 56 0.23 3.64 -19.90
CA ILE A 56 1.45 3.21 -19.21
C ILE A 56 1.15 1.97 -18.37
N ALA A 57 1.85 0.86 -18.61
CA ALA A 57 1.70 -0.35 -17.81
C ALA A 57 2.38 -0.21 -16.43
N VAL A 58 1.81 -0.82 -15.39
CA VAL A 58 2.35 -0.80 -14.02
C VAL A 58 2.66 -2.22 -13.54
N LYS A 59 3.93 -2.52 -13.36
CA LYS A 59 4.36 -3.76 -12.71
C LYS A 59 4.42 -3.55 -11.20
N VAL A 60 3.45 -4.08 -10.46
CA VAL A 60 3.42 -4.02 -9.00
C VAL A 60 4.34 -5.08 -8.39
N ILE A 61 5.18 -4.67 -7.44
CA ILE A 61 6.02 -5.55 -6.61
C ILE A 61 5.67 -5.28 -5.15
N ALA A 62 4.88 -6.16 -4.57
CA ALA A 62 4.41 -6.07 -3.19
C ALA A 62 5.33 -6.84 -2.26
N ILE A 63 6.03 -6.10 -1.38
CA ILE A 63 7.00 -6.61 -0.40
C ILE A 63 6.90 -5.80 0.90
N GLY A 64 7.72 -6.08 1.92
CA GLY A 64 7.72 -5.26 3.13
C GLY A 64 8.26 -3.84 2.88
N SER A 65 7.76 -2.83 3.63
CA SER A 65 8.13 -1.41 3.46
C SER A 65 9.64 -1.17 3.35
N GLY A 66 10.44 -1.77 4.24
CA GLY A 66 11.89 -1.64 4.21
C GLY A 66 12.53 -2.24 2.95
N ALA A 67 11.99 -3.35 2.45
CA ALA A 67 12.46 -3.98 1.20
C ALA A 67 12.08 -3.13 -0.02
N ALA A 68 10.87 -2.55 -0.05
CA ALA A 68 10.41 -1.65 -1.11
C ALA A 68 11.29 -0.38 -1.18
N LEU A 69 11.59 0.23 -0.03
CA LEU A 69 12.49 1.38 0.05
C LEU A 69 13.91 1.06 -0.42
N ARG A 70 14.45 -0.09 0.01
CA ARG A 70 15.77 -0.54 -0.48
C ARG A 70 15.78 -0.84 -1.98
N MET A 71 14.70 -1.40 -2.51
CA MET A 71 14.53 -1.63 -3.95
C MET A 71 14.54 -0.32 -4.73
N ALA A 72 13.80 0.68 -4.25
CA ALA A 72 13.77 2.02 -4.81
C ALA A 72 15.16 2.69 -4.78
N ALA A 73 15.86 2.63 -3.65
CA ALA A 73 17.19 3.21 -3.48
C ALA A 73 18.27 2.58 -4.38
N ARG A 74 18.08 1.35 -4.86
CA ARG A 74 18.97 0.72 -5.87
C ARG A 74 18.59 1.05 -7.31
N GLY A 75 17.47 1.76 -7.54
CA GLY A 75 16.95 2.05 -8.88
C GLY A 75 16.28 0.84 -9.55
N ASP A 76 15.83 -0.13 -8.76
CA ASP A 76 15.12 -1.33 -9.22
C ASP A 76 13.58 -1.11 -9.29
N ALA A 77 13.11 0.09 -8.93
CA ALA A 77 11.74 0.55 -9.08
C ALA A 77 11.73 1.99 -9.58
N ASP A 78 10.66 2.42 -10.25
CA ASP A 78 10.45 3.79 -10.70
C ASP A 78 9.68 4.61 -9.67
N VAL A 79 8.76 3.96 -8.96
CA VAL A 79 7.87 4.55 -7.94
C VAL A 79 7.85 3.65 -6.72
N VAL A 80 7.78 4.26 -5.54
CA VAL A 80 7.53 3.55 -4.28
C VAL A 80 6.32 4.14 -3.57
N LEU A 81 5.40 3.27 -3.12
CA LEU A 81 4.24 3.62 -2.31
C LEU A 81 4.32 2.83 -1.00
N THR A 82 4.59 3.52 0.10
CA THR A 82 4.76 2.92 1.43
C THR A 82 4.00 3.68 2.51
N HIS A 83 3.94 3.11 3.71
CA HIS A 83 3.27 3.71 4.87
C HIS A 83 4.14 3.58 6.13
N ALA A 84 5.41 3.93 5.99
CA ALA A 84 6.40 3.86 7.06
C ALA A 84 7.23 5.16 7.12
N PRO A 85 6.64 6.32 7.50
CA PRO A 85 7.28 7.63 7.38
C PRO A 85 8.67 7.73 8.03
N ALA A 86 8.87 7.04 9.16
CA ALA A 86 10.16 6.99 9.84
C ALA A 86 11.24 6.25 9.02
N ALA A 87 10.85 5.20 8.29
CA ALA A 87 11.74 4.45 7.41
C ALA A 87 11.95 5.13 6.06
N GLU A 88 11.00 5.95 5.59
CA GLU A 88 11.07 6.72 4.34
C GLU A 88 12.06 7.89 4.45
N ARG A 89 12.08 8.56 5.60
CA ARG A 89 12.84 9.79 5.84
C ARG A 89 14.32 9.72 5.41
N PRO A 90 15.11 8.69 5.76
CA PRO A 90 16.51 8.62 5.33
C PRO A 90 16.70 8.64 3.81
N TYR A 91 15.77 8.03 3.05
CA TYR A 91 15.83 7.99 1.59
C TYR A 91 15.41 9.31 0.93
N VAL A 92 14.53 10.06 1.58
CA VAL A 92 14.17 11.42 1.17
C VAL A 92 15.34 12.38 1.46
N GLU A 93 15.92 12.31 2.67
CA GLU A 93 17.06 13.15 3.08
C GLU A 93 18.31 12.87 2.25
N SER A 94 18.56 11.61 1.86
CA SER A 94 19.65 11.25 0.95
C SER A 94 19.40 11.69 -0.49
N GLY A 95 18.16 12.00 -0.86
CA GLY A 95 17.76 12.34 -2.23
C GLY A 95 17.62 11.12 -3.15
N ASP A 96 17.49 9.91 -2.62
CA ASP A 96 17.14 8.72 -3.40
C ASP A 96 15.67 8.76 -3.85
N LEU A 97 14.80 9.33 -3.01
CA LEU A 97 13.37 9.54 -3.24
C LEU A 97 13.08 11.03 -3.41
N ILE A 98 12.29 11.35 -4.43
CA ILE A 98 11.90 12.72 -4.78
C ILE A 98 10.38 12.80 -5.05
N ASP A 99 9.86 14.01 -5.22
CA ASP A 99 8.46 14.29 -5.60
C ASP A 99 7.42 13.63 -4.67
N GLY A 100 7.74 13.52 -3.37
CA GLY A 100 6.88 12.89 -2.38
C GLY A 100 5.52 13.54 -2.26
N ARG A 101 4.45 12.72 -2.18
CA ARG A 101 3.06 13.15 -1.92
C ARG A 101 2.42 12.24 -0.89
N ALA A 102 1.66 12.84 0.02
CA ALA A 102 0.67 12.12 0.81
C ALA A 102 -0.47 11.68 -0.12
N VAL A 103 -0.87 10.42 -0.04
CA VAL A 103 -1.92 9.83 -0.89
C VAL A 103 -3.19 9.62 -0.09
N MET A 104 -3.06 8.96 1.04
CA MET A 104 -4.16 8.56 1.89
C MET A 104 -3.62 8.15 3.26
N HIS A 105 -4.51 7.97 4.21
CA HIS A 105 -4.22 7.27 5.45
C HIS A 105 -5.33 6.29 5.81
N ASN A 106 -5.01 5.33 6.64
CA ASN A 106 -5.93 4.63 7.52
C ASN A 106 -5.35 4.69 8.94
N ASP A 107 -5.90 3.93 9.85
CA ASP A 107 -5.35 3.81 11.19
C ASP A 107 -5.03 2.37 11.53
N PHE A 108 -4.15 2.23 12.50
CA PHE A 108 -4.03 1.00 13.26
C PHE A 108 -5.10 0.96 14.33
N VAL A 109 -5.53 -0.24 14.67
CA VAL A 109 -6.47 -0.49 15.77
C VAL A 109 -5.92 -1.59 16.66
N ILE A 110 -6.23 -1.52 17.95
CA ILE A 110 -5.96 -2.63 18.86
C ILE A 110 -7.25 -3.42 19.03
N VAL A 111 -7.20 -4.67 18.62
CA VAL A 111 -8.34 -5.60 18.75
C VAL A 111 -8.08 -6.60 19.87
N GLY A 112 -9.17 -7.11 20.42
CA GLY A 112 -9.11 -8.08 21.51
C GLY A 112 -10.48 -8.70 21.81
N PRO A 113 -10.57 -9.58 22.82
CA PRO A 113 -11.81 -10.24 23.19
C PRO A 113 -12.86 -9.22 23.65
N PRO A 114 -14.16 -9.42 23.34
CA PRO A 114 -15.23 -8.48 23.69
C PRO A 114 -15.33 -8.17 25.19
N ALA A 115 -14.96 -9.13 26.04
CA ALA A 115 -14.94 -9.00 27.49
C ALA A 115 -13.89 -8.00 28.02
N ASP A 116 -12.92 -7.65 27.19
CA ASP A 116 -11.88 -6.66 27.46
C ASP A 116 -11.20 -6.78 28.84
N PRO A 117 -10.60 -7.93 29.20
CA PRO A 117 -9.98 -8.13 30.51
C PRO A 117 -8.87 -7.14 30.82
N ALA A 118 -8.22 -6.56 29.82
CA ALA A 118 -7.22 -5.52 30.00
C ALA A 118 -7.80 -4.11 30.16
N ARG A 119 -9.11 -3.92 29.92
CA ARG A 119 -9.84 -2.64 30.03
C ARG A 119 -9.29 -1.57 29.06
N LEU A 120 -9.04 -1.96 27.82
CA LEU A 120 -8.52 -1.04 26.80
C LEU A 120 -9.44 0.16 26.56
N ARG A 121 -10.77 -0.05 26.66
CA ARG A 121 -11.75 1.03 26.47
C ARG A 121 -11.60 2.18 27.48
N GLU A 122 -10.93 1.94 28.61
CA GLU A 122 -10.65 2.95 29.61
C GLU A 122 -9.31 3.69 29.38
N SER A 123 -8.54 3.28 28.35
CA SER A 123 -7.23 3.86 28.05
C SER A 123 -7.39 5.22 27.36
N ALA A 124 -6.61 6.20 27.82
CA ALA A 124 -6.63 7.54 27.24
C ALA A 124 -5.71 7.69 26.02
N THR A 125 -4.65 6.85 25.94
CA THR A 125 -3.65 6.89 24.89
C THR A 125 -3.30 5.48 24.41
N PRO A 126 -2.73 5.31 23.20
CA PRO A 126 -2.21 4.02 22.76
C PRO A 126 -1.16 3.45 23.73
N ALA A 127 -0.33 4.30 24.33
CA ALA A 127 0.67 3.87 25.31
C ALA A 127 0.01 3.34 26.60
N ASP A 128 -1.11 3.92 27.04
CA ASP A 128 -1.89 3.40 28.17
C ASP A 128 -2.49 2.03 27.83
N ALA A 129 -3.05 1.88 26.63
CA ALA A 129 -3.57 0.60 26.14
C ALA A 129 -2.50 -0.50 26.14
N MET A 130 -1.29 -0.20 25.65
CA MET A 130 -0.17 -1.13 25.67
C MET A 130 0.25 -1.50 27.11
N ARG A 131 0.30 -0.52 28.04
CA ARG A 131 0.56 -0.80 29.47
C ARG A 131 -0.50 -1.70 30.09
N ALA A 132 -1.76 -1.46 29.77
CA ALA A 132 -2.87 -2.25 30.28
C ALA A 132 -2.80 -3.71 29.80
N ILE A 133 -2.45 -3.93 28.51
CA ILE A 133 -2.24 -5.28 27.96
C ILE A 133 -1.06 -5.96 28.65
N ALA A 134 0.08 -5.27 28.75
CA ALA A 134 1.29 -5.83 29.38
C ALA A 134 1.05 -6.36 30.78
N ALA A 135 0.22 -5.65 31.55
CA ALA A 135 -0.09 -6.00 32.94
C ALA A 135 -1.07 -7.18 33.07
N ARG A 136 -2.01 -7.34 32.14
CA ARG A 136 -3.20 -8.17 32.39
C ARG A 136 -3.47 -9.25 31.35
N ALA A 137 -2.92 -9.16 30.13
CA ALA A 137 -3.37 -9.97 29.02
C ALA A 137 -2.23 -10.51 28.15
N VAL A 138 -2.57 -11.42 27.25
CA VAL A 138 -1.68 -11.92 26.19
C VAL A 138 -1.74 -10.97 25.00
N PHE A 139 -0.60 -10.66 24.42
CA PHE A 139 -0.47 -9.92 23.17
C PHE A 139 0.14 -10.81 22.08
N ILE A 140 -0.48 -10.85 20.93
CA ILE A 140 0.03 -11.54 19.75
C ILE A 140 0.65 -10.53 18.81
N SER A 141 1.93 -10.68 18.57
CA SER A 141 2.72 -9.86 17.67
C SER A 141 2.85 -10.52 16.30
N ARG A 142 2.96 -9.73 15.26
CA ARG A 142 3.37 -10.25 13.94
C ARG A 142 4.79 -10.79 13.95
N GLY A 143 5.75 -10.08 14.56
CA GLY A 143 7.14 -10.54 14.66
C GLY A 143 7.86 -10.72 13.32
N ASP A 144 7.39 -10.05 12.24
CA ASP A 144 7.79 -10.29 10.84
C ASP A 144 8.47 -9.10 10.15
N GLU A 145 8.92 -8.11 10.94
CA GLU A 145 9.57 -6.87 10.48
C GLU A 145 8.70 -6.02 9.51
N SER A 146 7.38 -6.26 9.47
CA SER A 146 6.43 -5.47 8.70
C SER A 146 6.21 -4.08 9.28
N GLY A 147 5.50 -3.21 8.53
CA GLY A 147 5.06 -1.89 9.02
C GLY A 147 4.21 -1.97 10.29
N THR A 148 3.32 -2.95 10.40
CA THR A 148 2.52 -3.21 11.62
C THR A 148 3.42 -3.62 12.79
N HIS A 149 4.41 -4.50 12.57
CA HIS A 149 5.36 -4.87 13.61
C HIS A 149 6.23 -3.68 14.04
N ALA A 150 6.72 -2.88 13.10
CA ALA A 150 7.45 -1.65 13.42
C ALA A 150 6.61 -0.68 14.25
N ARG A 151 5.30 -0.54 13.93
CA ARG A 151 4.37 0.29 14.69
C ARG A 151 4.14 -0.26 16.10
N GLU A 152 3.93 -1.56 16.24
CA GLU A 152 3.83 -2.25 17.53
C GLU A 152 5.02 -1.92 18.42
N LEU A 153 6.25 -2.08 17.89
CA LEU A 153 7.49 -1.81 18.65
C LEU A 153 7.58 -0.33 19.07
N ALA A 154 7.13 0.60 18.22
CA ALA A 154 7.06 2.02 18.56
C ALA A 154 6.06 2.30 19.70
N LEU A 155 4.91 1.62 19.71
CA LEU A 155 3.91 1.73 20.78
C LEU A 155 4.44 1.16 22.10
N TRP A 156 5.10 0.00 22.09
CA TRP A 156 5.76 -0.54 23.28
C TRP A 156 6.82 0.40 23.83
N LYS A 157 7.62 1.00 22.96
CA LYS A 157 8.62 2.01 23.35
C LYS A 157 7.95 3.24 23.99
N ALA A 158 6.86 3.75 23.40
CA ALA A 158 6.10 4.87 23.95
C ALA A 158 5.46 4.52 25.31
N ALA A 159 5.09 3.27 25.52
CA ALA A 159 4.62 2.77 26.81
C ALA A 159 5.73 2.60 27.87
N GLY A 160 7.01 2.74 27.48
CA GLY A 160 8.16 2.51 28.36
C GLY A 160 8.44 1.03 28.62
N ILE A 161 8.00 0.14 27.74
CA ILE A 161 8.07 -1.31 27.91
C ILE A 161 9.00 -1.90 26.84
N ALA A 162 9.94 -2.73 27.27
CA ALA A 162 10.76 -3.55 26.35
C ALA A 162 9.98 -4.80 25.93
N PRO A 163 9.63 -4.99 24.63
CA PRO A 163 8.80 -6.12 24.21
C PRO A 163 9.35 -7.50 24.62
N ARG A 164 10.68 -7.64 24.63
CA ARG A 164 11.36 -8.90 25.02
C ARG A 164 11.19 -9.25 26.51
N SER A 165 10.80 -8.29 27.37
CA SER A 165 10.56 -8.55 28.78
C SER A 165 9.13 -9.03 29.08
N LEU A 166 8.25 -9.03 28.08
CA LEU A 166 6.86 -9.40 28.25
C LEU A 166 6.68 -10.93 28.23
N ALA A 167 6.37 -11.50 29.38
CA ALA A 167 6.14 -12.94 29.53
C ALA A 167 4.90 -13.44 28.75
N LYS A 168 3.97 -12.53 28.42
CA LYS A 168 2.70 -12.83 27.73
C LYS A 168 2.66 -12.23 26.32
N ARG A 169 3.79 -12.05 25.65
CA ARG A 169 3.87 -11.65 24.26
C ARG A 169 4.38 -12.82 23.41
N GLU A 170 3.62 -13.16 22.39
CA GLU A 170 3.95 -14.25 21.48
C GLU A 170 4.06 -13.69 20.05
N GLU A 171 5.04 -14.17 19.31
CA GLU A 171 5.26 -13.77 17.90
C GLU A 171 4.80 -14.87 16.95
N THR A 172 4.07 -14.51 15.90
CA THR A 172 3.62 -15.46 14.88
C THR A 172 4.64 -15.65 13.76
N GLY A 173 5.42 -14.63 13.46
CA GLY A 173 6.27 -14.58 12.27
C GLY A 173 5.49 -14.60 10.95
N GLN A 174 4.19 -14.26 10.98
CA GLN A 174 3.27 -14.40 9.85
C GLN A 174 2.57 -13.09 9.48
N GLY A 175 1.87 -13.09 8.34
CA GLY A 175 1.04 -11.98 7.89
C GLY A 175 -0.12 -11.66 8.84
N MET A 176 -0.74 -10.47 8.65
CA MET A 176 -1.72 -9.94 9.61
C MET A 176 -2.95 -10.82 9.76
N GLY A 177 -3.47 -11.39 8.67
CA GLY A 177 -4.64 -12.28 8.73
C GLY A 177 -4.39 -13.52 9.60
N ALA A 178 -3.24 -14.17 9.45
CA ALA A 178 -2.85 -15.31 10.30
C ALA A 178 -2.67 -14.89 11.76
N THR A 179 -2.07 -13.72 11.99
CA THR A 179 -1.90 -13.16 13.34
C THR A 179 -3.24 -12.87 14.02
N LEU A 180 -4.22 -12.32 13.29
CA LEU A 180 -5.57 -12.11 13.79
C LEU A 180 -6.26 -13.43 14.19
N ASN A 181 -6.13 -14.47 13.37
CA ASN A 181 -6.69 -15.79 13.67
C ASN A 181 -6.05 -16.40 14.93
N VAL A 182 -4.74 -16.27 15.11
CA VAL A 182 -4.06 -16.73 16.33
C VAL A 182 -4.53 -15.94 17.55
N ALA A 183 -4.64 -14.62 17.43
CA ALA A 183 -5.12 -13.76 18.51
C ALA A 183 -6.57 -14.11 18.90
N ASP A 184 -7.43 -14.41 17.91
CA ASP A 184 -8.81 -14.82 18.14
C ASP A 184 -8.90 -16.15 18.90
N GLN A 185 -8.20 -17.19 18.43
CA GLN A 185 -8.15 -18.50 19.09
C GLN A 185 -7.67 -18.42 20.53
N LYS A 186 -6.69 -17.55 20.81
CA LYS A 186 -6.13 -17.34 22.15
C LYS A 186 -6.91 -16.33 23.00
N ARG A 187 -7.95 -15.68 22.44
CA ARG A 187 -8.66 -14.57 23.07
C ARG A 187 -7.67 -13.50 23.55
N ALA A 188 -6.69 -13.20 22.72
CA ALA A 188 -5.59 -12.28 23.00
C ALA A 188 -5.79 -10.95 22.29
N TYR A 189 -4.95 -9.98 22.60
CA TYR A 189 -4.91 -8.68 21.96
C TYR A 189 -3.87 -8.69 20.83
N THR A 190 -4.12 -7.89 19.79
CA THR A 190 -3.14 -7.64 18.73
C THR A 190 -3.34 -6.26 18.12
N LEU A 191 -2.27 -5.71 17.54
CA LEU A 191 -2.32 -4.53 16.70
C LEU A 191 -2.55 -4.95 15.25
N THR A 192 -3.47 -4.29 14.58
CA THR A 192 -3.73 -4.52 13.15
C THR A 192 -4.06 -3.20 12.45
N ASP A 193 -3.88 -3.12 11.14
CA ASP A 193 -4.51 -2.05 10.37
C ASP A 193 -6.03 -2.30 10.29
N ARG A 194 -6.81 -1.21 10.28
CA ARG A 194 -8.28 -1.26 10.26
C ARG A 194 -8.78 -2.06 9.05
N GLY A 195 -8.17 -1.89 7.88
CA GLY A 195 -8.60 -2.55 6.65
C GLY A 195 -8.53 -4.07 6.74
N THR A 196 -7.40 -4.62 7.23
CA THR A 196 -7.27 -6.07 7.43
C THR A 196 -8.26 -6.59 8.46
N TYR A 197 -8.48 -5.86 9.57
CA TYR A 197 -9.49 -6.26 10.54
C TYR A 197 -10.89 -6.29 9.93
N LEU A 198 -11.30 -5.23 9.22
CA LEU A 198 -12.64 -5.15 8.61
C LEU A 198 -12.89 -6.27 7.60
N SER A 199 -11.87 -6.65 6.83
CA SER A 199 -11.99 -7.73 5.85
C SER A 199 -12.20 -9.12 6.47
N LEU A 200 -11.84 -9.29 7.74
CA LEU A 200 -11.91 -10.57 8.45
C LEU A 200 -12.91 -10.58 9.61
N ARG A 201 -13.46 -9.42 10.00
CA ARG A 201 -14.24 -9.25 11.24
C ARG A 201 -15.40 -10.22 11.40
N ASP A 202 -16.07 -10.59 10.29
CA ASP A 202 -17.22 -11.49 10.32
C ASP A 202 -16.83 -12.94 10.63
N HIS A 203 -15.53 -13.24 10.57
CA HIS A 203 -14.94 -14.55 10.90
C HIS A 203 -14.15 -14.54 12.22
N LEU A 204 -14.14 -13.41 12.94
CA LEU A 204 -13.39 -13.23 14.18
C LEU A 204 -14.34 -12.94 15.35
N GLY A 205 -14.04 -13.52 16.50
CA GLY A 205 -14.67 -13.13 17.77
C GLY A 205 -14.04 -11.90 18.42
N LEU A 206 -12.97 -11.34 17.83
CA LEU A 206 -12.30 -10.14 18.32
C LEU A 206 -13.09 -8.88 17.92
N VAL A 207 -13.00 -7.84 18.76
CA VAL A 207 -13.59 -6.52 18.49
C VAL A 207 -12.54 -5.42 18.58
N MET A 208 -12.77 -4.29 17.90
CA MET A 208 -11.94 -3.10 18.07
C MET A 208 -12.16 -2.53 19.49
N LEU A 209 -11.07 -2.42 20.25
CA LEU A 209 -11.11 -1.96 21.65
C LEU A 209 -10.45 -0.60 21.83
N PHE A 210 -9.43 -0.28 21.01
CA PHE A 210 -8.78 1.01 20.98
C PHE A 210 -8.55 1.44 19.51
N LYS A 211 -8.98 2.65 19.17
CA LYS A 211 -9.02 3.20 17.80
C LYS A 211 -9.11 4.73 17.80
N ASP A 212 -9.10 5.32 16.61
CA ASP A 212 -9.38 6.75 16.37
C ASP A 212 -8.43 7.70 17.14
N ASP A 213 -7.15 7.32 17.29
CA ASP A 213 -6.12 8.11 17.95
C ASP A 213 -5.04 8.53 16.93
N ALA A 214 -4.60 9.79 17.00
CA ALA A 214 -3.53 10.32 16.12
C ALA A 214 -2.24 9.52 16.24
N GLY A 215 -1.97 8.93 17.40
CA GLY A 215 -0.86 8.00 17.62
C GLY A 215 -1.02 6.65 16.89
N LEU A 216 -2.14 6.38 16.25
CA LEU A 216 -2.39 5.17 15.45
C LEU A 216 -2.47 5.45 13.94
N LEU A 217 -2.25 6.69 13.53
CA LEU A 217 -2.30 7.06 12.11
C LEU A 217 -1.31 6.24 11.27
N ASN A 218 -1.77 5.76 10.13
CA ASN A 218 -1.01 4.98 9.16
C ASN A 218 -1.05 5.69 7.81
N ALA A 219 -0.16 6.68 7.65
CA ALA A 219 -0.09 7.52 6.46
C ALA A 219 0.66 6.84 5.32
N TYR A 220 0.11 6.91 4.12
CA TYR A 220 0.67 6.37 2.87
C TYR A 220 1.26 7.49 2.04
N HIS A 221 2.52 7.35 1.69
CA HIS A 221 3.23 8.27 0.81
C HIS A 221 3.68 7.58 -0.46
N VAL A 222 3.64 8.33 -1.56
CA VAL A 222 4.21 7.93 -2.85
C VAL A 222 5.39 8.82 -3.19
N TYR A 223 6.45 8.23 -3.77
CA TYR A 223 7.66 8.91 -4.19
C TYR A 223 8.10 8.40 -5.55
N ALA A 224 8.69 9.29 -6.36
CA ALA A 224 9.50 8.88 -7.51
C ALA A 224 10.92 8.56 -7.07
N VAL A 225 11.55 7.59 -7.72
CA VAL A 225 12.99 7.33 -7.57
C VAL A 225 13.77 8.37 -8.36
N ASN A 226 14.87 8.85 -7.81
CA ASN A 226 15.64 9.96 -8.37
C ASN A 226 16.41 9.55 -9.64
N PRO A 227 16.07 10.09 -10.83
CA PRO A 227 16.77 9.78 -12.08
C PRO A 227 18.20 10.31 -12.10
N GLY A 228 18.52 11.32 -11.27
CA GLY A 228 19.88 11.83 -11.12
C GLY A 228 20.85 10.82 -10.50
N ARG A 229 20.33 9.85 -9.76
CA ARG A 229 21.09 8.72 -9.21
C ARG A 229 21.00 7.46 -10.08
N HIS A 230 19.87 7.28 -10.76
CA HIS A 230 19.56 6.08 -11.54
C HIS A 230 19.02 6.47 -12.92
N PRO A 231 19.88 6.66 -13.95
CA PRO A 231 19.48 7.18 -15.27
C PRO A 231 18.42 6.34 -16.02
N ARG A 232 18.17 5.10 -15.58
CA ARG A 232 17.15 4.21 -16.19
C ARG A 232 15.75 4.44 -15.67
N ILE A 233 15.59 5.27 -14.63
CA ILE A 233 14.28 5.59 -14.05
C ILE A 233 13.42 6.35 -15.05
N ARG A 234 12.20 5.91 -15.21
CA ARG A 234 11.18 6.49 -16.10
C ARG A 234 10.44 7.61 -15.37
N ILE A 235 11.12 8.71 -15.14
CA ILE A 235 10.64 9.79 -14.27
C ILE A 235 9.36 10.45 -14.78
N ALA A 236 9.16 10.56 -16.10
CA ALA A 236 7.94 11.16 -16.65
C ALA A 236 6.71 10.28 -16.35
N GLU A 237 6.84 8.98 -16.56
CA GLU A 237 5.80 7.99 -16.28
C GLU A 237 5.57 7.82 -14.76
N ALA A 238 6.64 7.88 -13.96
CA ALA A 238 6.56 7.87 -12.50
C ALA A 238 5.75 9.07 -11.98
N ARG A 239 6.03 10.27 -12.47
CA ARG A 239 5.27 11.48 -12.13
C ARG A 239 3.82 11.40 -12.58
N ALA A 240 3.55 10.87 -13.77
CA ALA A 240 2.19 10.66 -14.25
C ALA A 240 1.40 9.76 -13.30
N PHE A 241 2.02 8.71 -12.76
CA PHE A 241 1.37 7.83 -11.78
C PHE A 241 1.15 8.53 -10.42
N ILE A 242 2.11 9.32 -9.95
CA ILE A 242 1.98 10.11 -8.72
C ILE A 242 0.83 11.13 -8.86
N ASP A 243 0.81 11.90 -9.97
CA ASP A 243 -0.24 12.89 -10.24
C ASP A 243 -1.63 12.24 -10.36
N PHE A 244 -1.70 11.04 -10.97
CA PHE A 244 -2.93 10.26 -10.99
C PHE A 244 -3.41 9.93 -9.58
N LEU A 245 -2.55 9.40 -8.71
CA LEU A 245 -2.92 9.02 -7.34
C LEU A 245 -3.48 10.20 -6.52
N VAL A 246 -2.91 11.39 -6.69
CA VAL A 246 -3.35 12.59 -5.96
C VAL A 246 -4.45 13.38 -6.68
N SER A 247 -4.89 12.94 -7.86
CA SER A 247 -5.96 13.61 -8.61
C SER A 247 -7.31 13.52 -7.89
N ALA A 248 -8.13 14.56 -8.00
CA ALA A 248 -9.42 14.60 -7.32
C ALA A 248 -10.36 13.42 -7.67
N PRO A 249 -10.42 12.90 -8.93
CA PRO A 249 -11.23 11.72 -9.22
C PRO A 249 -10.73 10.44 -8.53
N VAL A 250 -9.41 10.26 -8.42
CA VAL A 250 -8.80 9.09 -7.76
C VAL A 250 -8.95 9.20 -6.25
N GLN A 251 -8.76 10.38 -5.69
CA GLN A 251 -8.95 10.62 -4.25
C GLN A 251 -10.40 10.36 -3.82
N ARG A 252 -11.40 10.73 -4.65
CA ARG A 252 -12.81 10.33 -4.39
C ARG A 252 -13.02 8.83 -4.50
N ALA A 253 -12.34 8.13 -5.41
CA ALA A 253 -12.41 6.68 -5.51
C ALA A 253 -11.80 6.00 -4.27
N ILE A 254 -10.70 6.52 -3.74
CA ILE A 254 -10.09 6.08 -2.48
C ILE A 254 -11.08 6.25 -1.32
N ALA A 255 -11.73 7.42 -1.21
CA ALA A 255 -12.72 7.70 -0.16
C ALA A 255 -13.96 6.78 -0.22
N ALA A 256 -14.33 6.32 -1.40
CA ALA A 256 -15.47 5.43 -1.61
C ALA A 256 -15.08 3.93 -1.53
N PHE A 257 -13.77 3.62 -1.53
CA PHE A 257 -13.31 2.24 -1.65
C PHE A 257 -13.83 1.36 -0.51
N LYS A 258 -14.55 0.31 -0.90
CA LYS A 258 -15.18 -0.69 -0.01
C LYS A 258 -16.12 -0.13 1.08
N ARG A 259 -16.55 1.12 0.94
CA ARG A 259 -17.45 1.74 1.90
C ARG A 259 -18.80 1.01 2.01
N ASP A 260 -19.33 0.55 0.88
CA ASP A 260 -20.60 -0.18 0.85
C ASP A 260 -20.47 -1.59 1.45
N GLU A 261 -19.26 -2.19 1.37
CA GLU A 261 -18.97 -3.51 1.90
C GLU A 261 -18.79 -3.49 3.43
N TYR A 262 -18.11 -2.45 3.97
CA TYR A 262 -17.74 -2.41 5.40
C TYR A 262 -18.51 -1.35 6.20
N GLY A 263 -19.35 -0.54 5.57
CA GLY A 263 -20.08 0.56 6.23
C GLY A 263 -19.22 1.80 6.50
N GLU A 264 -17.91 1.71 6.26
CA GLU A 264 -16.93 2.80 6.40
C GLU A 264 -15.83 2.69 5.34
N SER A 265 -15.18 3.80 5.00
CA SER A 265 -14.06 3.80 4.06
C SER A 265 -12.84 3.15 4.66
N LEU A 266 -12.15 2.28 3.89
CA LEU A 266 -10.88 1.69 4.32
C LEU A 266 -9.74 2.70 4.36
N PHE A 267 -9.81 3.74 3.52
CA PHE A 267 -8.80 4.77 3.41
C PHE A 267 -9.44 6.15 3.38
N ILE A 268 -8.80 7.10 4.02
CA ILE A 268 -9.15 8.52 3.99
C ILE A 268 -8.17 9.21 3.04
N PRO A 269 -8.62 9.93 2.01
CA PRO A 269 -7.77 10.61 1.05
C PRO A 269 -7.07 11.82 1.69
N ASP A 270 -5.76 11.99 1.42
CA ASP A 270 -4.95 13.08 1.98
C ASP A 270 -4.65 14.20 0.98
N ALA A 271 -4.92 14.00 -0.32
CA ALA A 271 -4.68 14.99 -1.36
C ALA A 271 -5.93 15.79 -1.76
N LEU A 272 -7.11 15.51 -1.20
CA LEU A 272 -8.26 16.39 -1.32
C LEU A 272 -8.11 17.59 -0.36
N PRO A 273 -8.51 18.81 -0.77
CA PRO A 273 -8.69 19.91 0.17
C PRO A 273 -9.63 19.42 1.29
N GLN A 274 -9.16 19.45 2.53
CA GLN A 274 -10.03 19.17 3.66
C GLN A 274 -11.16 20.21 3.68
N ALA A 275 -12.41 19.77 3.80
CA ALA A 275 -13.50 20.69 4.05
C ALA A 275 -13.20 21.43 5.38
N PRO A 276 -13.43 22.74 5.45
CA PRO A 276 -13.23 23.46 6.70
C PRO A 276 -14.08 22.80 7.79
N GLU A 277 -13.45 22.46 8.90
CA GLU A 277 -14.14 21.98 10.10
C GLU A 277 -15.21 23.01 10.49
N ARG A 278 -16.47 22.58 10.59
CA ARG A 278 -17.60 23.42 11.00
C ARG A 278 -17.72 23.45 12.49
#